data_d48d4eba81f4a55135e037ac87a6f88b
#
_entry.id   d48d4eba81f4a55135e037ac87a6f88b
#
_cell.length_a   1.000
_cell.length_b   1.000
_cell.length_c   1.000
_cell.angle_alpha   90.00
_cell.angle_beta   90.00
_cell.angle_gamma   90.00
#
_symmetry.space_group_name_H-M   'P 1'
#
loop_
_entity.id
_entity.type
_entity.pdbx_description
1 polymer ?
#
loop_
_entity_poly.entity_id
_entity_poly.type
_entity_poly.pdbx_seq_one_letter_code
_entity_poly.pdbx_strand_id
1 'polypeptide(L)'
;MHPNRSAPIGASLAAIIILGGAGGEALAQGSDEKQSSSEMAQEIKALRERVEALQRRLDAQIEREQQAKAAADAAAAQAAAAQAAAATIPAQVQRAVEAASPKTDKIYYKGATITLGGFLAAEYVYRSRDTTNDISTAFNKSYFGNNPVANTPQTVFTARQTRVSALVQGDPNPQTHLGFYTELDFQGAAQTSNSVESNSYVPRLRHLYGTVDWDDMHFHLLAGQAWSLVTLDGRGIIPGTEVVPPTVDGQYLPGFTWARQPQLRLTQDIAKLFWLSLSLENPQTTFYTGANALPDTVKLTYQQQGTGLGFNSVNTLSLNHIPDVILKMAVDPPYFGGRRIHVEAYGLYSSYFERLNGENQNEQGGGFGGGLIIPVVPRFLDFQVSGLVGKGIGRYGSGQLPEVTFDPSGTIQPIHEVIAMSGLTFHAGQRWDFYLFAGEDRENSQSYNLTTMPNGTATVVPYGLGNTSYSNTGCWSETAVGACVGNEHLVEQATTGFWNKPYIGKYGTLRWGLQYSRTEFKAFHGVGGAPTAIDNMVFGSFRYYPFN
;
A
#
# COMPACT_ATOMS: atom_id res chain seq x y z
N MET A 1 4.26 34.77 4.34
CA MET A 1 3.74 36.14 4.16
C MET A 1 3.59 36.79 5.53
N HIS A 2 4.21 37.92 5.63
CA HIS A 2 4.28 38.90 6.70
C HIS A 2 5.08 38.58 7.98
N PRO A 3 6.16 39.33 8.19
CA PRO A 3 6.87 39.39 9.46
C PRO A 3 6.34 40.51 10.34
N ASN A 4 6.13 40.24 11.61
CA ASN A 4 5.80 41.25 12.61
C ASN A 4 7.09 41.88 13.14
N ARG A 5 7.20 43.18 12.97
CA ARG A 5 8.21 44.05 13.57
C ARG A 5 7.73 44.49 14.95
N SER A 6 8.56 44.33 15.96
CA SER A 6 8.42 45.03 17.24
C SER A 6 9.54 46.07 17.36
N ALA A 7 9.14 47.32 17.50
CA ALA A 7 9.99 48.48 17.72
C ALA A 7 10.30 48.67 19.22
N PRO A 8 11.44 49.29 19.60
CA PRO A 8 11.77 49.57 20.99
C PRO A 8 11.19 50.93 21.41
N ILE A 9 10.61 50.96 22.62
CA ILE A 9 10.15 52.20 23.29
C ILE A 9 11.32 52.75 24.07
N GLY A 10 11.87 53.88 23.59
CA GLY A 10 12.79 54.73 24.29
C GLY A 10 12.00 55.83 25.04
N ALA A 11 12.16 55.91 26.34
CA ALA A 11 11.63 56.98 27.16
C ALA A 11 12.70 57.99 27.48
N SER A 12 12.63 59.16 26.83
CA SER A 12 13.38 60.37 27.20
C SER A 12 12.61 61.17 28.21
N LEU A 13 13.19 61.42 29.35
CA LEU A 13 12.70 62.42 30.31
C LEU A 13 13.47 63.73 30.11
N ALA A 14 12.84 64.73 29.56
CA ALA A 14 13.31 66.12 29.50
C ALA A 14 12.75 66.91 30.65
N ALA A 15 13.63 67.51 31.45
CA ALA A 15 13.25 68.45 32.49
C ALA A 15 13.01 69.84 31.90
N ILE A 16 11.86 70.38 32.16
CA ILE A 16 11.52 71.77 31.81
C ILE A 16 11.65 72.64 33.08
N ILE A 17 12.54 73.62 33.01
CA ILE A 17 12.64 74.74 33.95
C ILE A 17 11.82 75.88 33.36
N ILE A 18 10.82 76.34 34.07
CA ILE A 18 10.10 77.56 33.71
C ILE A 18 10.46 78.63 34.72
N LEU A 19 11.10 79.67 34.23
CA LEU A 19 11.23 80.96 34.87
C LEU A 19 10.00 81.81 34.48
N GLY A 20 9.35 82.34 35.45
CA GLY A 20 8.34 83.31 35.28
C GLY A 20 8.50 84.44 36.32
N GLY A 21 8.87 85.58 35.82
CA GLY A 21 8.98 86.81 36.60
C GLY A 21 7.80 87.71 36.36
N ALA A 22 7.62 88.60 37.25
CA ALA A 22 7.13 89.99 37.14
C ALA A 22 6.44 90.32 38.49
N GLY A 23 6.84 91.21 39.18
CA GLY A 23 6.84 92.65 39.00
C GLY A 23 5.95 93.34 40.03
N GLY A 24 6.42 94.33 40.70
CA GLY A 24 5.56 95.37 41.37
C GLY A 24 5.95 95.71 42.81
N GLU A 25 6.76 96.71 42.91
CA GLU A 25 6.68 97.95 43.71
C GLU A 25 6.33 97.84 45.21
N ALA A 26 7.20 98.28 46.00
CA ALA A 26 7.66 99.55 46.51
C ALA A 26 7.42 99.75 47.97
N LEU A 27 8.39 100.30 48.59
CA LEU A 27 8.47 101.21 49.72
C LEU A 27 8.64 100.69 51.16
N ALA A 28 9.82 101.02 51.56
CA ALA A 28 10.22 101.82 52.73
C ALA A 28 10.67 101.11 54.02
N GLN A 29 11.90 101.47 54.26
CA GLN A 29 12.53 101.79 55.51
C GLN A 29 13.04 100.66 56.45
N GLY A 30 14.29 100.62 56.49
CA GLY A 30 15.08 100.96 57.66
C GLY A 30 15.55 99.82 58.56
N SER A 31 16.86 99.74 58.59
CA SER A 31 17.57 99.18 59.70
C SER A 31 17.36 97.68 59.98
N ASP A 32 18.08 96.85 59.21
CA ASP A 32 18.60 95.55 59.69
C ASP A 32 19.43 94.83 58.60
N GLU A 33 20.14 95.62 57.79
CA GLU A 33 20.85 95.13 56.60
C GLU A 33 22.14 94.39 56.89
N LYS A 34 22.63 94.32 58.11
CA LYS A 34 23.87 93.59 58.44
C LYS A 34 23.65 92.24 59.10
N GLN A 35 22.48 91.94 59.62
CA GLN A 35 22.20 90.63 60.25
C GLN A 35 21.59 89.68 59.17
N SER A 36 20.83 90.16 58.27
CA SER A 36 20.22 89.37 57.17
C SER A 36 21.22 88.87 56.16
N SER A 37 22.31 89.62 55.86
CA SER A 37 23.33 89.19 54.89
C SER A 37 24.25 88.05 55.45
N SER A 38 24.42 87.99 56.74
CA SER A 38 25.20 86.92 57.40
C SER A 38 24.37 85.62 57.48
N GLU A 39 23.12 85.75 57.79
CA GLU A 39 22.23 84.53 57.75
C GLU A 39 21.97 84.00 56.36
N MET A 40 21.80 84.83 55.35
CA MET A 40 21.66 84.47 54.01
C MET A 40 22.95 83.84 53.42
N ALA A 41 24.13 84.36 53.80
CA ALA A 41 25.41 83.76 53.45
C ALA A 41 25.62 82.34 54.10
N GLN A 42 25.14 82.17 55.36
CA GLN A 42 25.14 80.84 55.99
C GLN A 42 24.17 79.87 55.36
N GLU A 43 22.99 80.34 55.00
CA GLU A 43 22.02 79.51 54.29
C GLU A 43 22.49 79.11 52.86
N ILE A 44 23.07 80.05 52.15
CA ILE A 44 23.70 79.75 50.83
C ILE A 44 24.85 78.72 50.99
N LYS A 45 25.62 78.85 52.01
CA LYS A 45 26.73 77.88 52.31
C LYS A 45 26.12 76.51 52.63
N ALA A 46 25.09 76.46 53.50
CA ALA A 46 24.41 75.22 53.86
C ALA A 46 23.70 74.56 52.66
N LEU A 47 23.12 75.37 51.79
CA LEU A 47 22.52 74.89 50.53
C LEU A 47 23.58 74.36 49.58
N ARG A 48 24.75 75.04 49.44
CA ARG A 48 25.85 74.52 48.62
C ARG A 48 26.36 73.17 49.15
N GLU A 49 26.58 73.07 50.46
CA GLU A 49 26.99 71.79 51.06
C GLU A 49 25.97 70.69 50.87
N ARG A 50 24.67 71.02 50.91
CA ARG A 50 23.59 70.07 50.63
C ARG A 50 23.56 69.65 49.17
N VAL A 51 23.75 70.58 48.23
CA VAL A 51 23.81 70.27 46.80
C VAL A 51 25.00 69.39 46.48
N GLU A 52 26.20 69.70 47.03
CA GLU A 52 27.38 68.83 46.87
C GLU A 52 27.18 67.43 47.48
N ALA A 53 26.52 67.33 48.63
CA ALA A 53 26.19 66.06 49.23
C ALA A 53 25.17 65.25 48.41
N LEU A 54 24.19 65.93 47.81
CA LEU A 54 23.23 65.30 46.88
C LEU A 54 23.89 64.87 45.57
N GLN A 55 24.76 65.72 45.02
CA GLN A 55 25.55 65.35 43.84
C GLN A 55 26.42 64.09 44.09
N ARG A 56 27.17 64.04 45.18
CA ARG A 56 27.95 62.85 45.53
C ARG A 56 27.09 61.61 45.75
N ARG A 57 25.86 61.77 46.27
CA ARG A 57 24.90 60.63 46.40
C ARG A 57 24.37 60.20 45.03
N LEU A 58 24.08 61.11 44.15
CA LEU A 58 23.62 60.83 42.81
C LEU A 58 24.72 60.12 41.97
N ASP A 59 25.95 60.63 42.04
CA ASP A 59 27.09 60.03 41.32
C ASP A 59 27.35 58.59 41.86
N ALA A 60 27.32 58.38 43.18
CA ALA A 60 27.44 57.06 43.76
C ALA A 60 26.29 56.13 43.41
N GLN A 61 25.09 56.68 43.19
CA GLN A 61 23.94 55.90 42.74
C GLN A 61 24.07 55.48 41.28
N ILE A 62 24.48 56.39 40.41
CA ILE A 62 24.77 56.16 38.99
C ILE A 62 25.85 55.09 38.82
N GLU A 63 26.96 55.21 39.57
CA GLU A 63 28.01 54.17 39.54
C GLU A 63 27.50 52.80 39.99
N ARG A 64 26.66 52.74 41.03
CA ARG A 64 26.04 51.46 41.47
C ARG A 64 25.12 50.88 40.43
N GLU A 65 24.30 51.72 39.76
CA GLU A 65 23.42 51.28 38.70
C GLU A 65 24.21 50.79 37.49
N GLN A 66 25.30 51.53 37.12
CA GLN A 66 26.16 51.08 36.04
C GLN A 66 26.89 49.75 36.37
N GLN A 67 27.36 49.57 37.58
CA GLN A 67 27.96 48.33 38.02
C GLN A 67 26.95 47.18 38.07
N ALA A 68 25.73 47.44 38.57
CA ALA A 68 24.67 46.46 38.60
C ALA A 68 24.24 46.05 37.20
N LYS A 69 24.16 47.02 36.27
CA LYS A 69 23.84 46.76 34.89
C LYS A 69 24.95 45.95 34.18
N ALA A 70 26.19 46.31 34.37
CA ALA A 70 27.33 45.56 33.83
C ALA A 70 27.38 44.13 34.36
N ALA A 71 27.09 43.93 35.65
CA ALA A 71 27.01 42.61 36.27
C ALA A 71 25.83 41.79 35.73
N ALA A 72 24.68 42.42 35.51
CA ALA A 72 23.52 41.77 34.89
C ALA A 72 23.75 41.38 33.42
N ASP A 73 24.37 42.25 32.64
CA ASP A 73 24.73 41.98 31.25
C ASP A 73 25.77 40.84 31.15
N ALA A 74 26.74 40.81 32.03
CA ALA A 74 27.74 39.72 32.12
C ALA A 74 27.08 38.39 32.52
N ALA A 75 26.15 38.41 33.50
CA ALA A 75 25.42 37.20 33.89
C ALA A 75 24.50 36.70 32.76
N ALA A 76 23.85 37.61 32.04
CA ALA A 76 23.05 37.25 30.88
C ALA A 76 23.88 36.65 29.72
N ALA A 77 25.06 37.22 29.47
CA ALA A 77 26.00 36.67 28.50
C ALA A 77 26.51 35.27 28.88
N GLN A 78 26.82 35.06 30.17
CA GLN A 78 27.20 33.74 30.68
C GLN A 78 26.08 32.73 30.60
N ALA A 79 24.85 33.12 30.93
CA ALA A 79 23.66 32.26 30.80
C ALA A 79 23.38 31.88 29.33
N ALA A 80 23.50 32.83 28.41
CA ALA A 80 23.36 32.58 26.97
C ALA A 80 24.46 31.64 26.44
N ALA A 81 25.71 31.81 26.88
CA ALA A 81 26.81 30.94 26.52
C ALA A 81 26.61 29.50 27.09
N ALA A 82 26.13 29.39 28.32
CA ALA A 82 25.80 28.10 28.94
C ALA A 82 24.62 27.39 28.24
N GLN A 83 23.59 28.13 27.82
CA GLN A 83 22.49 27.59 27.03
C GLN A 83 22.93 27.12 25.64
N ALA A 84 23.79 27.89 24.97
CA ALA A 84 24.35 27.52 23.68
C ALA A 84 25.25 26.27 23.79
N ALA A 85 26.07 26.15 24.84
CA ALA A 85 26.84 24.95 25.11
C ALA A 85 25.96 23.75 25.46
N ALA A 86 24.92 23.92 26.27
CA ALA A 86 23.97 22.88 26.61
C ALA A 86 23.16 22.40 25.39
N ALA A 87 22.84 23.28 24.43
CA ALA A 87 22.16 22.92 23.17
C ALA A 87 23.06 22.12 22.23
N THR A 88 24.36 22.27 22.28
CA THR A 88 25.30 21.53 21.41
C THR A 88 25.69 20.16 21.96
N ILE A 89 25.63 19.96 23.29
CA ILE A 89 25.95 18.67 23.94
C ILE A 89 25.08 17.52 23.45
N PRO A 90 23.73 17.64 23.34
CA PRO A 90 22.89 16.58 22.78
C PRO A 90 23.27 16.24 21.35
N ALA A 91 23.53 17.25 20.51
CA ALA A 91 23.92 17.03 19.11
C ALA A 91 25.32 16.40 18.98
N GLN A 92 26.26 16.70 19.87
CA GLN A 92 27.58 16.08 19.89
C GLN A 92 27.53 14.65 20.43
N VAL A 93 26.75 14.41 21.48
CA VAL A 93 26.49 13.07 22.02
C VAL A 93 25.77 12.21 20.97
N GLN A 94 24.78 12.77 20.31
CA GLN A 94 24.07 12.06 19.25
C GLN A 94 24.97 11.72 18.07
N ARG A 95 25.84 12.62 17.62
CA ARG A 95 26.84 12.33 16.58
C ARG A 95 27.88 11.31 17.03
N ALA A 96 28.29 11.34 18.29
CA ALA A 96 29.23 10.35 18.84
C ALA A 96 28.58 8.96 18.96
N VAL A 97 27.32 8.89 19.38
CA VAL A 97 26.52 7.65 19.39
C VAL A 97 26.28 7.14 17.98
N GLU A 98 25.91 8.01 17.03
CA GLU A 98 25.75 7.66 15.61
C GLU A 98 27.06 7.19 14.96
N ALA A 99 28.21 7.75 15.37
CA ALA A 99 29.53 7.34 14.88
C ALA A 99 30.03 6.05 15.53
N ALA A 100 29.66 5.79 16.79
CA ALA A 100 30.06 4.60 17.55
C ALA A 100 29.09 3.42 17.33
N SER A 101 27.84 3.68 16.90
CA SER A 101 26.90 2.60 16.57
C SER A 101 27.30 1.98 15.24
N PRO A 102 27.49 0.66 15.17
CA PRO A 102 27.62 0.01 13.89
C PRO A 102 26.35 0.34 13.08
N LYS A 103 26.51 0.86 11.86
CA LYS A 103 25.41 1.11 10.91
C LYS A 103 24.87 -0.23 10.44
N THR A 104 24.06 -0.89 11.28
CA THR A 104 23.44 -2.16 10.95
C THR A 104 21.96 -1.90 10.76
N ASP A 105 21.49 -1.97 9.53
CA ASP A 105 20.07 -1.98 9.17
C ASP A 105 19.39 -3.31 9.60
N LYS A 106 20.11 -4.15 10.34
CA LYS A 106 19.75 -5.52 10.69
C LYS A 106 19.91 -5.75 12.18
N ILE A 107 19.03 -6.57 12.71
CA ILE A 107 19.07 -7.03 14.10
C ILE A 107 19.77 -8.39 14.12
N TYR A 108 20.78 -8.56 14.97
CA TYR A 108 21.48 -9.82 15.13
C TYR A 108 21.03 -10.52 16.41
N TYR A 109 20.59 -11.76 16.31
CA TYR A 109 20.18 -12.56 17.45
C TYR A 109 20.59 -14.02 17.29
N LYS A 110 21.41 -14.55 18.21
CA LYS A 110 21.87 -15.96 18.21
C LYS A 110 22.43 -16.46 16.87
N GLY A 111 23.20 -15.63 16.17
CA GLY A 111 23.77 -15.98 14.87
C GLY A 111 22.83 -15.76 13.68
N ALA A 112 21.57 -15.42 13.91
CA ALA A 112 20.66 -15.06 12.84
C ALA A 112 20.63 -13.54 12.63
N THR A 113 20.42 -13.15 11.38
CA THR A 113 20.20 -11.77 10.96
C THR A 113 18.71 -11.55 10.72
N ILE A 114 18.11 -10.54 11.35
CA ILE A 114 16.71 -10.17 11.20
C ILE A 114 16.63 -8.83 10.47
N THR A 115 15.99 -8.82 9.32
CA THR A 115 15.69 -7.62 8.53
C THR A 115 14.19 -7.35 8.61
N LEU A 116 13.83 -6.20 9.14
CA LEU A 116 12.43 -5.74 9.16
C LEU A 116 12.07 -5.09 7.84
N GLY A 117 10.81 -5.19 7.45
CA GLY A 117 10.28 -4.61 6.22
C GLY A 117 8.83 -4.16 6.39
N GLY A 118 8.29 -3.63 5.30
CA GLY A 118 6.90 -3.19 5.25
C GLY A 118 6.74 -1.70 5.06
N PHE A 119 5.51 -1.24 5.10
CA PHE A 119 5.15 0.17 4.95
C PHE A 119 3.82 0.49 5.65
N LEU A 120 3.69 1.72 6.10
CA LEU A 120 2.41 2.31 6.46
C LEU A 120 1.75 2.85 5.20
N ALA A 121 0.45 2.58 5.01
CA ALA A 121 -0.36 3.12 3.92
C ALA A 121 -1.51 3.98 4.44
N ALA A 122 -1.81 5.08 3.74
CA ALA A 122 -3.04 5.84 3.86
C ALA A 122 -3.54 6.11 2.44
N GLU A 123 -4.75 5.64 2.13
CA GLU A 123 -5.21 5.52 0.75
C GLU A 123 -6.63 6.07 0.61
N TYR A 124 -6.88 6.66 -0.54
CA TYR A 124 -8.18 7.15 -1.01
C TYR A 124 -8.57 6.36 -2.25
N VAL A 125 -9.82 5.92 -2.29
CA VAL A 125 -10.39 5.19 -3.43
C VAL A 125 -11.70 5.86 -3.82
N TYR A 126 -11.82 6.22 -5.07
CA TYR A 126 -13.09 6.62 -5.70
C TYR A 126 -13.41 5.64 -6.82
N ARG A 127 -14.66 5.18 -6.88
CA ARG A 127 -15.20 4.37 -7.97
C ARG A 127 -16.49 5.00 -8.48
N SER A 128 -16.68 4.99 -9.79
CA SER A 128 -17.93 5.46 -10.40
C SER A 128 -19.11 4.49 -10.18
N ARG A 129 -18.82 3.25 -9.75
CA ARG A 129 -19.78 2.22 -9.34
C ARG A 129 -19.39 1.67 -7.98
N ASP A 130 -20.36 1.51 -7.09
CA ASP A 130 -20.10 0.92 -5.77
C ASP A 130 -19.95 -0.60 -5.89
N THR A 131 -18.73 -1.07 -5.76
CA THR A 131 -18.41 -2.51 -5.74
C THR A 131 -18.41 -3.09 -4.33
N THR A 132 -18.76 -2.30 -3.32
CA THR A 132 -18.71 -2.66 -1.89
C THR A 132 -17.33 -3.13 -1.41
N ASN A 133 -16.28 -2.78 -2.14
CA ASN A 133 -14.91 -3.15 -1.84
C ASN A 133 -14.10 -1.95 -1.36
N ASP A 134 -13.03 -2.26 -0.67
CA ASP A 134 -12.03 -1.32 -0.18
C ASP A 134 -10.92 -1.10 -1.25
N ILE A 135 -9.65 -1.12 -0.85
CA ILE A 135 -8.50 -0.86 -1.70
C ILE A 135 -8.23 -1.96 -2.75
N SER A 136 -8.75 -3.16 -2.56
CA SER A 136 -8.66 -4.25 -3.54
C SER A 136 -9.96 -4.34 -4.32
N THR A 137 -9.90 -4.09 -5.62
CA THR A 137 -11.08 -4.17 -6.50
C THR A 137 -11.49 -5.62 -6.73
N ALA A 138 -12.80 -5.94 -6.55
CA ALA A 138 -13.33 -7.26 -6.88
C ALA A 138 -13.70 -7.29 -8.37
N PHE A 139 -12.76 -7.73 -9.20
CA PHE A 139 -12.97 -7.82 -10.64
C PHE A 139 -13.91 -8.96 -11.06
N ASN A 140 -14.31 -9.85 -10.15
CA ASN A 140 -15.32 -10.89 -10.36
C ASN A 140 -16.75 -10.45 -9.96
N LYS A 141 -16.97 -9.16 -9.79
CA LYS A 141 -18.28 -8.59 -9.45
C LYS A 141 -18.61 -7.46 -10.41
N SER A 142 -19.27 -7.79 -11.51
CA SER A 142 -19.84 -6.81 -12.39
C SER A 142 -21.29 -6.50 -11.99
N TYR A 143 -21.57 -5.23 -11.75
CA TYR A 143 -22.92 -4.75 -11.55
C TYR A 143 -23.38 -4.06 -12.83
N PHE A 144 -24.32 -4.71 -13.58
CA PHE A 144 -24.95 -4.12 -14.75
C PHE A 144 -25.99 -3.08 -14.35
N GLY A 145 -26.54 -2.38 -15.33
CA GLY A 145 -27.40 -1.22 -15.11
C GLY A 145 -28.68 -1.46 -14.29
N ASN A 146 -29.11 -2.73 -14.15
CA ASN A 146 -30.26 -3.11 -13.32
C ASN A 146 -29.99 -3.06 -11.81
N ASN A 147 -28.74 -3.06 -11.40
CA ASN A 147 -28.39 -3.03 -9.98
C ASN A 147 -28.21 -1.57 -9.51
N PRO A 148 -28.88 -1.13 -8.42
CA PRO A 148 -28.73 0.24 -7.90
C PRO A 148 -27.28 0.64 -7.61
N VAL A 149 -26.44 -0.26 -7.12
CA VAL A 149 -25.03 0.03 -6.83
C VAL A 149 -24.21 0.33 -8.11
N ALA A 150 -24.65 -0.15 -9.27
CA ALA A 150 -24.03 0.19 -10.56
C ALA A 150 -24.18 1.68 -10.91
N ASN A 151 -25.15 2.37 -10.32
CA ASN A 151 -25.47 3.77 -10.54
C ASN A 151 -25.09 4.66 -9.34
N THR A 152 -24.40 4.11 -8.36
CA THR A 152 -24.00 4.79 -7.12
C THR A 152 -22.48 4.90 -7.06
N PRO A 153 -21.90 6.10 -6.99
CA PRO A 153 -20.46 6.23 -6.80
C PRO A 153 -20.04 5.89 -5.36
N GLN A 154 -18.83 5.39 -5.22
CA GLN A 154 -18.23 5.00 -3.94
C GLN A 154 -17.00 5.85 -3.62
N THR A 155 -16.85 6.23 -2.34
CA THR A 155 -15.62 6.84 -1.81
C THR A 155 -15.21 6.14 -0.51
N VAL A 156 -13.95 5.71 -0.44
CA VAL A 156 -13.38 5.02 0.72
C VAL A 156 -12.02 5.62 1.08
N PHE A 157 -11.79 5.86 2.37
CA PHE A 157 -10.46 6.08 2.93
C PHE A 157 -10.04 4.83 3.71
N THR A 158 -8.80 4.37 3.52
CA THR A 158 -8.35 3.12 4.10
C THR A 158 -6.85 3.10 4.41
N ALA A 159 -6.46 2.27 5.37
CA ALA A 159 -5.07 1.97 5.68
C ALA A 159 -4.76 0.46 5.57
N ARG A 160 -5.67 -0.33 5.00
CA ARG A 160 -5.63 -1.80 5.02
C ARG A 160 -4.47 -2.39 4.23
N GLN A 161 -3.85 -1.65 3.30
CA GLN A 161 -2.64 -2.10 2.60
C GLN A 161 -1.36 -1.98 3.45
N THR A 162 -1.42 -1.33 4.61
CA THR A 162 -0.28 -1.30 5.55
C THR A 162 0.28 -2.72 5.73
N ARG A 163 1.62 -2.85 5.60
CA ARG A 163 2.30 -4.14 5.68
C ARG A 163 3.37 -4.13 6.75
N VAL A 164 3.56 -5.28 7.35
CA VAL A 164 4.68 -5.56 8.26
C VAL A 164 5.31 -6.87 7.81
N SER A 165 6.62 -6.90 7.69
CA SER A 165 7.35 -8.11 7.31
C SER A 165 8.65 -8.26 8.08
N ALA A 166 9.13 -9.49 8.14
CA ALA A 166 10.44 -9.82 8.71
C ALA A 166 11.08 -10.96 7.89
N LEU A 167 12.37 -10.79 7.58
CA LEU A 167 13.23 -11.80 7.00
C LEU A 167 14.29 -12.18 8.02
N VAL A 168 14.34 -13.45 8.41
CA VAL A 168 15.35 -14.03 9.30
C VAL A 168 16.25 -14.91 8.46
N GLN A 169 17.56 -14.67 8.53
CA GLN A 169 18.57 -15.41 7.76
C GLN A 169 19.67 -15.93 8.68
N GLY A 170 20.21 -17.11 8.36
CA GLY A 170 21.32 -17.70 9.09
C GLY A 170 22.08 -18.69 8.20
N ASP A 171 23.38 -18.79 8.45
CA ASP A 171 24.29 -19.62 7.66
C ASP A 171 24.88 -20.72 8.55
N PRO A 172 24.29 -21.96 8.55
CA PRO A 172 24.85 -23.09 9.31
C PRO A 172 26.29 -23.43 8.89
N ASN A 173 26.62 -23.22 7.63
CA ASN A 173 27.93 -23.33 7.04
C ASN A 173 28.05 -22.41 5.81
N PRO A 174 29.24 -22.20 5.23
CA PRO A 174 29.44 -21.28 4.12
C PRO A 174 28.69 -21.63 2.81
N GLN A 175 28.20 -22.85 2.66
CA GLN A 175 27.52 -23.35 1.47
C GLN A 175 26.00 -23.50 1.67
N THR A 176 25.50 -23.35 2.92
CA THR A 176 24.09 -23.55 3.23
C THR A 176 23.52 -22.32 3.89
N HIS A 177 22.46 -21.78 3.30
CA HIS A 177 21.77 -20.59 3.79
C HIS A 177 20.32 -20.94 4.15
N LEU A 178 19.91 -20.52 5.35
CA LEU A 178 18.54 -20.68 5.83
C LEU A 178 17.84 -19.33 5.81
N GLY A 179 16.63 -19.32 5.32
CA GLY A 179 15.76 -18.15 5.33
C GLY A 179 14.41 -18.46 5.96
N PHE A 180 13.84 -17.48 6.62
CA PHE A 180 12.44 -17.50 7.05
C PHE A 180 11.85 -16.11 6.78
N TYR A 181 10.76 -16.05 6.02
CA TYR A 181 10.09 -14.80 5.68
C TYR A 181 8.63 -14.82 6.11
N THR A 182 8.19 -13.72 6.72
CA THR A 182 6.78 -13.49 7.02
C THR A 182 6.34 -12.09 6.59
N GLU A 183 5.13 -11.97 6.06
CA GLU A 183 4.49 -10.69 5.71
C GLU A 183 3.00 -10.74 6.04
N LEU A 184 2.52 -9.68 6.67
CA LEU A 184 1.12 -9.45 7.02
C LEU A 184 0.63 -8.15 6.40
N ASP A 185 -0.65 -8.10 6.01
CA ASP A 185 -1.42 -6.87 5.77
C ASP A 185 -2.70 -6.88 6.62
N PHE A 186 -3.56 -5.85 6.47
CA PHE A 186 -4.81 -5.72 7.23
C PHE A 186 -6.05 -5.88 6.36
N GLN A 187 -5.96 -6.67 5.29
CA GLN A 187 -7.06 -6.95 4.38
C GLN A 187 -7.76 -8.29 4.71
N GLY A 188 -7.77 -8.70 5.97
CA GLY A 188 -8.51 -9.87 6.42
C GLY A 188 -10.02 -9.72 6.25
N ALA A 189 -10.74 -10.83 6.07
CA ALA A 189 -12.14 -10.85 5.68
C ALA A 189 -13.13 -10.65 6.84
N ALA A 190 -12.69 -10.68 8.10
CA ALA A 190 -13.61 -10.51 9.23
C ALA A 190 -14.09 -9.06 9.37
N GLN A 191 -15.36 -8.91 9.73
CA GLN A 191 -15.96 -7.61 10.00
C GLN A 191 -15.78 -7.22 11.47
N THR A 192 -15.09 -6.12 11.74
CA THR A 192 -14.80 -5.63 13.08
C THR A 192 -15.17 -4.16 13.27
N SER A 193 -15.92 -3.58 12.34
CA SER A 193 -16.27 -2.16 12.32
C SER A 193 -17.63 -1.90 12.96
N ASN A 194 -17.79 -0.71 13.52
CA ASN A 194 -19.06 -0.15 14.00
C ASN A 194 -19.15 1.32 13.56
N SER A 195 -20.20 2.05 13.95
CA SER A 195 -20.42 3.43 13.53
C SER A 195 -19.39 4.45 14.07
N VAL A 196 -18.65 4.09 15.12
CA VAL A 196 -17.62 4.94 15.73
C VAL A 196 -16.23 4.52 15.28
N GLU A 197 -16.00 3.21 15.14
CA GLU A 197 -14.76 2.58 14.72
C GLU A 197 -14.95 1.97 13.34
N SER A 198 -15.12 2.80 12.31
CA SER A 198 -15.50 2.37 10.97
C SER A 198 -14.46 1.52 10.25
N ASN A 199 -13.22 1.48 10.74
CA ASN A 199 -12.08 0.86 10.09
C ASN A 199 -11.21 0.02 11.04
N SER A 200 -11.83 -0.84 11.83
CA SER A 200 -11.09 -1.86 12.60
C SER A 200 -10.66 -2.98 11.68
N TYR A 201 -9.36 -3.05 11.37
CA TYR A 201 -8.80 -3.93 10.35
C TYR A 201 -8.33 -5.27 10.93
N VAL A 202 -8.54 -6.35 10.16
CA VAL A 202 -8.10 -7.70 10.53
C VAL A 202 -6.81 -8.06 9.80
N PRO A 203 -5.76 -8.52 10.53
CA PRO A 203 -4.55 -9.02 9.92
C PRO A 203 -4.80 -10.19 8.97
N ARG A 204 -4.12 -10.19 7.82
CA ARG A 204 -4.12 -11.28 6.85
C ARG A 204 -2.69 -11.74 6.59
N LEU A 205 -2.45 -13.03 6.72
CA LEU A 205 -1.18 -13.64 6.37
C LEU A 205 -0.99 -13.61 4.84
N ARG A 206 0.05 -12.93 4.37
CA ARG A 206 0.42 -12.89 2.96
C ARG A 206 1.48 -13.94 2.65
N HIS A 207 2.56 -13.94 3.39
CA HIS A 207 3.68 -14.86 3.26
C HIS A 207 4.07 -15.43 4.61
N LEU A 208 4.39 -16.71 4.61
CA LEU A 208 4.97 -17.42 5.74
C LEU A 208 5.69 -18.66 5.19
N TYR A 209 6.98 -18.53 4.91
CA TYR A 209 7.74 -19.65 4.33
C TYR A 209 9.16 -19.68 4.86
N GLY A 210 9.75 -20.87 4.80
CA GLY A 210 11.17 -21.10 5.00
C GLY A 210 11.86 -21.45 3.70
N THR A 211 13.15 -21.10 3.59
CA THR A 211 14.02 -21.49 2.50
C THR A 211 15.28 -22.20 2.99
N VAL A 212 15.79 -23.09 2.18
CA VAL A 212 17.12 -23.66 2.32
C VAL A 212 17.81 -23.58 0.97
N ASP A 213 18.95 -22.91 0.92
CA ASP A 213 19.75 -22.76 -0.29
C ASP A 213 21.08 -23.49 -0.11
N TRP A 214 21.45 -24.35 -1.07
CA TRP A 214 22.72 -25.08 -1.14
C TRP A 214 23.53 -24.58 -2.32
N ASP A 215 24.50 -23.73 -2.08
CA ASP A 215 25.29 -23.04 -3.10
C ASP A 215 26.14 -23.99 -3.94
N ASP A 216 26.69 -25.05 -3.35
CA ASP A 216 27.53 -26.06 -4.02
C ASP A 216 26.73 -26.95 -4.98
N MET A 217 25.45 -27.17 -4.67
CA MET A 217 24.52 -27.93 -5.51
C MET A 217 23.69 -27.03 -6.44
N HIS A 218 23.76 -25.71 -6.28
CA HIS A 218 22.87 -24.77 -6.97
C HIS A 218 21.38 -25.11 -6.81
N PHE A 219 21.01 -25.60 -5.63
CA PHE A 219 19.71 -26.15 -5.35
C PHE A 219 19.02 -25.36 -4.22
N HIS A 220 17.72 -25.10 -4.40
CA HIS A 220 16.94 -24.27 -3.50
C HIS A 220 15.63 -24.96 -3.15
N LEU A 221 15.28 -24.94 -1.87
CA LEU A 221 14.03 -25.45 -1.33
C LEU A 221 13.23 -24.28 -0.72
N LEU A 222 11.94 -24.21 -1.02
CA LEU A 222 10.99 -23.35 -0.32
C LEU A 222 9.83 -24.20 0.19
N ALA A 223 9.41 -23.97 1.43
CA ALA A 223 8.24 -24.60 2.02
C ALA A 223 7.42 -23.57 2.82
N GLY A 224 6.12 -23.51 2.56
CA GLY A 224 5.17 -22.60 3.23
C GLY A 224 4.34 -21.75 2.28
N GLN A 225 3.69 -20.71 2.80
CA GLN A 225 2.84 -19.83 2.00
C GLN A 225 3.67 -18.74 1.31
N ALA A 226 3.73 -18.78 0.00
CA ALA A 226 4.47 -17.85 -0.85
C ALA A 226 3.67 -17.51 -2.11
N TRP A 227 4.20 -16.59 -2.94
CA TRP A 227 3.70 -16.42 -4.30
C TRP A 227 3.76 -17.73 -5.06
N SER A 228 2.72 -18.04 -5.82
CA SER A 228 2.69 -19.17 -6.75
C SER A 228 3.73 -19.00 -7.85
N LEU A 229 4.23 -20.11 -8.40
CA LEU A 229 5.15 -20.09 -9.55
C LEU A 229 4.55 -19.48 -10.82
N VAL A 230 3.24 -19.29 -10.93
CA VAL A 230 2.63 -18.56 -12.06
C VAL A 230 2.92 -17.06 -12.01
N THR A 231 3.35 -16.52 -10.85
CA THR A 231 3.66 -15.10 -10.69
C THR A 231 4.99 -14.78 -11.36
N LEU A 232 5.03 -13.68 -12.14
CA LEU A 232 6.23 -13.24 -12.85
C LEU A 232 7.35 -12.87 -11.89
N ASP A 233 8.53 -13.47 -12.07
CA ASP A 233 9.74 -13.13 -11.35
C ASP A 233 10.51 -11.99 -12.04
N GLY A 234 11.25 -11.21 -11.28
CA GLY A 234 12.11 -10.14 -11.82
C GLY A 234 13.52 -10.60 -12.16
N ARG A 235 13.92 -11.73 -11.59
CA ARG A 235 15.24 -12.32 -11.78
C ARG A 235 15.26 -13.78 -11.32
N GLY A 236 15.62 -14.67 -12.19
CA GLY A 236 15.67 -16.10 -11.91
C GLY A 236 14.31 -16.62 -11.46
N ILE A 237 14.32 -17.56 -10.53
CA ILE A 237 13.14 -18.01 -9.78
C ILE A 237 13.48 -17.90 -8.29
N ILE A 238 13.66 -16.66 -7.84
CA ILE A 238 14.14 -16.33 -6.49
C ILE A 238 13.00 -15.75 -5.67
N PRO A 239 12.60 -16.38 -4.55
CA PRO A 239 11.54 -15.86 -3.68
C PRO A 239 11.82 -14.41 -3.22
N GLY A 240 10.79 -13.55 -3.30
CA GLY A 240 10.90 -12.13 -2.96
C GLY A 240 11.36 -11.24 -4.11
N THR A 241 11.59 -11.79 -5.31
CA THR A 241 11.89 -11.01 -6.53
C THR A 241 10.71 -10.92 -7.49
N GLU A 242 9.56 -11.41 -7.11
CA GLU A 242 8.34 -11.36 -7.92
C GLU A 242 7.96 -9.92 -8.26
N VAL A 243 7.65 -9.67 -9.53
CA VAL A 243 7.36 -8.34 -10.07
C VAL A 243 5.85 -8.16 -10.19
N VAL A 244 5.32 -7.35 -9.30
CA VAL A 244 3.92 -6.95 -9.34
C VAL A 244 3.77 -5.60 -10.05
N PRO A 245 2.66 -5.35 -10.76
CA PRO A 245 2.37 -4.03 -11.30
C PRO A 245 2.43 -2.95 -10.22
N PRO A 246 3.03 -1.78 -10.48
CA PRO A 246 3.22 -0.72 -9.48
C PRO A 246 1.92 0.05 -9.17
N THR A 247 0.78 -0.60 -9.29
CA THR A 247 -0.55 -0.03 -9.05
C THR A 247 -0.79 0.29 -7.58
N VAL A 248 -1.69 1.23 -7.32
CA VAL A 248 -2.21 1.51 -5.98
C VAL A 248 -3.22 0.46 -5.56
N ASP A 249 -4.06 0.00 -6.50
CA ASP A 249 -5.05 -1.06 -6.26
C ASP A 249 -4.40 -2.33 -5.69
N GLY A 250 -4.95 -2.84 -4.60
CA GLY A 250 -4.44 -4.03 -3.91
C GLY A 250 -4.66 -5.34 -4.65
N GLN A 251 -5.57 -5.38 -5.63
CA GLN A 251 -5.82 -6.51 -6.53
C GLN A 251 -5.04 -6.39 -7.84
N TYR A 252 -4.24 -5.33 -8.00
CA TYR A 252 -3.44 -5.02 -9.20
C TYR A 252 -4.31 -4.60 -10.39
N LEU A 253 -4.42 -5.45 -11.43
CA LEU A 253 -5.29 -5.27 -12.59
C LEU A 253 -5.64 -6.62 -13.20
N PRO A 254 -6.77 -6.77 -13.94
CA PRO A 254 -7.06 -7.94 -14.74
C PRO A 254 -5.89 -8.28 -15.66
N GLY A 255 -5.65 -9.57 -15.89
CA GLY A 255 -4.54 -10.06 -16.70
C GLY A 255 -3.25 -10.32 -15.92
N PHE A 256 -3.13 -9.84 -14.68
CA PHE A 256 -1.99 -10.19 -13.83
C PHE A 256 -2.17 -11.61 -13.26
N THR A 257 -1.22 -12.49 -13.57
CA THR A 257 -1.20 -13.87 -13.09
C THR A 257 -0.53 -13.99 -11.74
N TRP A 258 -1.27 -14.47 -10.71
CA TRP A 258 -0.75 -14.64 -9.37
C TRP A 258 -1.65 -15.50 -8.49
N ALA A 259 -1.05 -16.11 -7.49
CA ALA A 259 -1.71 -16.63 -6.30
C ALA A 259 -0.74 -16.56 -5.12
N ARG A 260 -1.23 -16.71 -3.90
CA ARG A 260 -0.41 -16.91 -2.69
C ARG A 260 -0.99 -18.07 -1.92
N GLN A 261 -0.25 -19.14 -1.82
CA GLN A 261 -0.74 -20.38 -1.24
C GLN A 261 0.38 -21.21 -0.63
N PRO A 262 0.06 -22.09 0.34
CA PRO A 262 1.01 -23.06 0.86
C PRO A 262 1.56 -23.94 -0.27
N GLN A 263 2.86 -24.16 -0.28
CA GLN A 263 3.53 -24.91 -1.33
C GLN A 263 4.83 -25.54 -0.85
N LEU A 264 5.27 -26.53 -1.59
CA LEU A 264 6.63 -27.04 -1.58
C LEU A 264 7.23 -26.77 -2.96
N ARG A 265 8.37 -26.06 -3.02
CA ARG A 265 9.03 -25.65 -4.26
C ARG A 265 10.48 -26.11 -4.25
N LEU A 266 10.90 -26.74 -5.32
CA LEU A 266 12.26 -27.14 -5.59
C LEU A 266 12.78 -26.34 -6.79
N THR A 267 13.92 -25.70 -6.66
CA THR A 267 14.50 -24.88 -7.74
C THR A 267 15.95 -25.26 -7.93
N GLN A 268 16.35 -25.42 -9.19
CA GLN A 268 17.74 -25.63 -9.63
C GLN A 268 18.16 -24.44 -10.47
N ASP A 269 19.30 -23.83 -10.15
CA ASP A 269 19.92 -22.85 -11.02
C ASP A 269 21.16 -23.43 -11.76
N ILE A 270 21.44 -22.87 -12.94
CA ILE A 270 22.64 -23.15 -13.71
C ILE A 270 23.32 -21.82 -13.99
N ALA A 271 24.45 -21.61 -13.33
CA ALA A 271 25.28 -20.41 -13.46
C ALA A 271 24.50 -19.09 -13.13
N LYS A 272 23.43 -19.16 -12.36
CA LYS A 272 22.52 -18.03 -12.08
C LYS A 272 22.01 -17.34 -13.36
N LEU A 273 21.92 -18.12 -14.44
CA LEU A 273 21.46 -17.70 -15.76
C LEU A 273 20.20 -18.45 -16.19
N PHE A 274 20.19 -19.78 -16.03
CA PHE A 274 19.05 -20.64 -16.29
C PHE A 274 18.51 -21.17 -14.98
N TRP A 275 17.19 -21.24 -14.89
CA TRP A 275 16.47 -21.67 -13.70
C TRP A 275 15.40 -22.67 -14.10
N LEU A 276 15.25 -23.72 -13.31
CA LEU A 276 14.17 -24.69 -13.43
C LEU A 276 13.56 -24.90 -12.06
N SER A 277 12.26 -24.80 -11.95
CA SER A 277 11.56 -24.95 -10.69
C SER A 277 10.29 -25.81 -10.84
N LEU A 278 10.06 -26.65 -9.85
CA LEU A 278 8.84 -27.43 -9.68
C LEU A 278 8.19 -27.04 -8.36
N SER A 279 6.90 -26.75 -8.37
CA SER A 279 6.11 -26.55 -7.16
C SER A 279 4.93 -27.51 -7.09
N LEU A 280 4.61 -27.91 -5.84
CA LEU A 280 3.36 -28.54 -5.45
C LEU A 280 2.63 -27.53 -4.58
N GLU A 281 1.49 -27.03 -5.06
CA GLU A 281 0.77 -25.90 -4.46
C GLU A 281 -0.61 -26.34 -3.97
N ASN A 282 -1.10 -25.69 -2.90
CA ASN A 282 -2.40 -26.01 -2.34
C ASN A 282 -3.51 -25.77 -3.36
N PRO A 283 -4.29 -26.79 -3.72
CA PRO A 283 -5.34 -26.66 -4.72
C PRO A 283 -6.55 -25.97 -4.11
N GLN A 284 -7.23 -25.18 -4.93
CA GLN A 284 -8.53 -24.60 -4.65
C GLN A 284 -9.25 -24.41 -5.99
N THR A 285 -10.57 -24.55 -6.01
CA THR A 285 -11.36 -24.40 -7.23
C THR A 285 -12.42 -23.34 -7.06
N THR A 286 -12.56 -22.45 -8.03
CA THR A 286 -13.64 -21.49 -8.13
C THR A 286 -14.72 -22.02 -9.07
N PHE A 287 -15.95 -22.14 -8.56
CA PHE A 287 -17.08 -22.71 -9.29
C PHE A 287 -18.02 -21.65 -9.79
N TYR A 288 -18.50 -21.80 -11.02
CA TYR A 288 -19.67 -21.08 -11.46
C TYR A 288 -20.92 -21.62 -10.74
N THR A 289 -21.52 -20.81 -9.89
CA THR A 289 -22.72 -21.12 -9.09
C THR A 289 -23.89 -20.21 -9.44
N GLY A 290 -23.86 -19.61 -10.64
CA GLY A 290 -24.91 -18.72 -11.12
C GLY A 290 -26.20 -19.44 -11.52
N ALA A 291 -27.07 -18.70 -12.25
CA ALA A 291 -28.34 -19.23 -12.70
C ALA A 291 -28.15 -20.50 -13.54
N ASN A 292 -28.91 -21.54 -13.23
CA ASN A 292 -28.89 -22.83 -13.95
C ASN A 292 -27.48 -23.47 -14.04
N ALA A 293 -26.66 -23.33 -12.97
CA ALA A 293 -25.38 -24.03 -12.91
C ALA A 293 -25.59 -25.56 -12.96
N LEU A 294 -26.60 -26.08 -12.25
CA LEU A 294 -26.94 -27.49 -12.14
C LEU A 294 -28.46 -27.71 -12.12
N PRO A 295 -28.96 -28.87 -12.61
CA PRO A 295 -30.33 -29.31 -12.35
C PRO A 295 -30.52 -29.67 -10.87
N ASP A 296 -31.65 -29.30 -10.27
CA ASP A 296 -31.98 -29.56 -8.86
C ASP A 296 -32.03 -31.07 -8.48
N THR A 297 -32.10 -31.94 -9.48
CA THR A 297 -32.15 -33.39 -9.30
C THR A 297 -30.76 -34.02 -9.12
N VAL A 298 -29.69 -33.30 -9.40
CA VAL A 298 -28.31 -33.82 -9.34
C VAL A 298 -27.81 -33.84 -7.89
N LYS A 299 -27.34 -34.98 -7.41
CA LYS A 299 -26.71 -35.12 -6.10
C LYS A 299 -25.21 -34.97 -6.24
N LEU A 300 -24.72 -33.77 -5.97
CA LEU A 300 -23.32 -33.39 -6.13
C LEU A 300 -22.74 -32.84 -4.83
N THR A 301 -21.51 -33.26 -4.49
CA THR A 301 -20.70 -32.66 -3.42
C THR A 301 -19.33 -32.29 -4.02
N TYR A 302 -19.03 -31.00 -4.05
CA TYR A 302 -17.80 -30.45 -4.64
C TYR A 302 -17.08 -29.47 -3.71
N GLN A 303 -17.71 -29.11 -2.60
CA GLN A 303 -17.17 -28.18 -1.61
C GLN A 303 -17.35 -28.73 -0.21
N GLN A 304 -16.38 -28.42 0.66
CA GLN A 304 -16.54 -28.62 2.10
C GLN A 304 -17.51 -27.56 2.63
N GLN A 305 -18.50 -28.00 3.34
CA GLN A 305 -19.42 -27.10 4.04
C GLN A 305 -18.81 -26.71 5.39
N GLY A 306 -18.72 -25.41 5.67
CA GLY A 306 -18.36 -24.92 6.98
C GLY A 306 -19.37 -25.44 8.03
N THR A 307 -18.90 -26.24 8.97
CA THR A 307 -19.77 -26.86 9.98
C THR A 307 -19.96 -26.00 11.23
N GLY A 308 -19.38 -24.79 11.27
CA GLY A 308 -19.33 -23.95 12.47
C GLY A 308 -18.38 -24.48 13.56
N LEU A 309 -17.63 -25.55 13.29
CA LEU A 309 -16.67 -26.17 14.21
C LEU A 309 -15.29 -26.25 13.56
N GLY A 310 -14.24 -26.05 14.37
CA GLY A 310 -12.85 -26.16 13.97
C GLY A 310 -12.35 -25.01 13.10
N PHE A 311 -11.25 -25.25 12.38
CA PHE A 311 -10.49 -24.21 11.66
C PHE A 311 -11.17 -23.66 10.41
N ASN A 312 -12.18 -24.33 9.87
CA ASN A 312 -12.85 -23.97 8.63
C ASN A 312 -14.34 -23.66 8.82
N SER A 313 -14.68 -23.01 9.92
CA SER A 313 -16.08 -22.75 10.29
C SER A 313 -16.82 -21.76 9.38
N VAL A 314 -16.09 -20.92 8.63
CA VAL A 314 -16.67 -19.82 7.84
C VAL A 314 -16.28 -19.85 6.35
N ASN A 315 -15.32 -20.69 5.96
CA ASN A 315 -14.85 -20.77 4.57
C ASN A 315 -15.42 -22.00 3.87
N THR A 316 -15.81 -21.85 2.62
CA THR A 316 -16.15 -22.95 1.72
C THR A 316 -14.91 -23.28 0.90
N LEU A 317 -14.34 -24.47 1.12
CA LEU A 317 -13.19 -24.97 0.37
C LEU A 317 -13.62 -26.03 -0.62
N SER A 318 -12.95 -26.11 -1.77
CA SER A 318 -13.13 -27.21 -2.73
C SER A 318 -12.64 -28.54 -2.17
N LEU A 319 -13.14 -29.66 -2.71
CA LEU A 319 -12.77 -31.01 -2.30
C LEU A 319 -11.53 -31.54 -3.02
N ASN A 320 -10.70 -30.69 -3.59
CA ASN A 320 -9.49 -31.11 -4.30
C ASN A 320 -8.57 -31.93 -3.38
N HIS A 321 -7.97 -32.98 -3.92
CA HIS A 321 -7.09 -33.88 -3.17
C HIS A 321 -5.74 -34.13 -3.88
N ILE A 322 -5.58 -33.61 -5.09
CA ILE A 322 -4.30 -33.57 -5.81
C ILE A 322 -3.82 -32.13 -5.82
N PRO A 323 -2.58 -31.83 -5.40
CA PRO A 323 -2.05 -30.47 -5.45
C PRO A 323 -1.95 -29.97 -6.89
N ASP A 324 -2.04 -28.65 -7.07
CA ASP A 324 -1.64 -28.04 -8.34
C ASP A 324 -0.13 -28.22 -8.53
N VAL A 325 0.25 -28.62 -9.74
CA VAL A 325 1.67 -28.86 -10.10
C VAL A 325 2.10 -27.84 -11.12
N ILE A 326 3.14 -27.07 -10.81
CA ILE A 326 3.68 -26.07 -11.73
C ILE A 326 5.14 -26.33 -11.98
N LEU A 327 5.50 -26.43 -13.27
CA LEU A 327 6.88 -26.49 -13.74
C LEU A 327 7.21 -25.19 -14.46
N LYS A 328 8.23 -24.47 -13.99
CA LYS A 328 8.65 -23.18 -14.52
C LYS A 328 10.11 -23.19 -14.92
N MET A 329 10.41 -22.59 -16.05
CA MET A 329 11.77 -22.31 -16.53
C MET A 329 11.94 -20.80 -16.68
N ALA A 330 13.14 -20.29 -16.33
CA ALA A 330 13.48 -18.89 -16.53
C ALA A 330 14.91 -18.74 -17.03
N VAL A 331 15.17 -17.63 -17.73
CA VAL A 331 16.49 -17.26 -18.22
C VAL A 331 16.70 -15.75 -18.10
N ASP A 332 17.90 -15.39 -17.64
CA ASP A 332 18.31 -14.00 -17.39
C ASP A 332 19.50 -13.59 -18.30
N PRO A 333 19.34 -13.48 -19.62
CA PRO A 333 20.44 -13.10 -20.48
C PRO A 333 20.91 -11.67 -20.20
N PRO A 334 22.22 -11.42 -20.26
CA PRO A 334 22.74 -10.07 -20.12
C PRO A 334 22.22 -9.15 -21.22
N TYR A 335 21.94 -7.91 -20.87
CA TYR A 335 21.43 -6.89 -21.77
C TYR A 335 22.24 -5.59 -21.65
N PHE A 336 21.95 -4.65 -22.51
CA PHE A 336 22.65 -3.37 -22.59
C PHE A 336 22.67 -2.61 -21.24
N GLY A 337 23.76 -1.91 -20.95
CA GLY A 337 23.92 -1.10 -19.73
C GLY A 337 24.06 -1.89 -18.43
N GLY A 338 24.49 -3.16 -18.49
CA GLY A 338 24.70 -4.03 -17.33
C GLY A 338 23.40 -4.53 -16.69
N ARG A 339 22.27 -4.36 -17.39
CA ARG A 339 20.95 -4.90 -17.01
C ARG A 339 20.80 -6.33 -17.58
N ARG A 340 19.74 -7.00 -17.21
CA ARG A 340 19.35 -8.30 -17.74
C ARG A 340 17.93 -8.24 -18.26
N ILE A 341 17.63 -8.99 -19.31
CA ILE A 341 16.27 -9.34 -19.68
C ILE A 341 15.89 -10.51 -18.79
N HIS A 342 14.64 -10.61 -18.38
CA HIS A 342 14.09 -11.80 -17.75
C HIS A 342 13.03 -12.39 -18.66
N VAL A 343 13.14 -13.70 -18.93
CA VAL A 343 12.17 -14.46 -19.72
C VAL A 343 11.82 -15.71 -18.96
N GLU A 344 10.53 -16.01 -18.82
CA GLU A 344 10.07 -17.22 -18.16
C GLU A 344 8.91 -17.87 -18.92
N ALA A 345 8.78 -19.18 -18.76
CA ALA A 345 7.67 -19.98 -19.26
C ALA A 345 7.34 -21.07 -18.24
N TYR A 346 6.05 -21.38 -18.11
CA TYR A 346 5.60 -22.41 -17.17
C TYR A 346 4.40 -23.19 -17.70
N GLY A 347 4.25 -24.43 -17.19
CA GLY A 347 3.07 -25.27 -17.32
C GLY A 347 2.42 -25.49 -15.97
N LEU A 348 1.11 -25.38 -15.92
CA LEU A 348 0.24 -25.62 -14.77
C LEU A 348 -0.60 -26.88 -15.04
N TYR A 349 -0.65 -27.79 -14.08
CA TYR A 349 -1.60 -28.89 -14.02
C TYR A 349 -2.47 -28.75 -12.78
N SER A 350 -3.79 -28.84 -12.93
CA SER A 350 -4.78 -28.82 -11.87
C SER A 350 -5.72 -30.02 -11.99
N SER A 351 -6.24 -30.50 -10.84
CA SER A 351 -7.21 -31.59 -10.78
C SER A 351 -8.40 -31.15 -9.98
N TYR A 352 -9.58 -31.22 -10.57
CA TYR A 352 -10.87 -30.86 -9.98
C TYR A 352 -11.58 -32.13 -9.49
N PHE A 353 -12.09 -32.09 -8.28
CA PHE A 353 -12.70 -33.27 -7.65
C PHE A 353 -14.14 -33.02 -7.26
N GLU A 354 -14.95 -34.02 -7.49
CA GLU A 354 -16.34 -34.06 -7.07
C GLU A 354 -16.77 -35.46 -6.61
N ARG A 355 -17.84 -35.50 -5.84
CA ARG A 355 -18.56 -36.74 -5.54
C ARG A 355 -19.95 -36.65 -6.12
N LEU A 356 -20.18 -37.34 -7.25
CA LEU A 356 -21.40 -37.32 -8.04
C LEU A 356 -22.13 -38.64 -7.89
N ASN A 357 -23.40 -38.61 -7.41
CA ASN A 357 -24.26 -39.77 -7.26
C ASN A 357 -23.64 -40.92 -6.44
N GLY A 358 -22.77 -40.60 -5.47
CA GLY A 358 -22.12 -41.58 -4.61
C GLY A 358 -20.78 -42.10 -5.12
N GLU A 359 -20.30 -41.63 -6.30
CA GLU A 359 -19.01 -41.97 -6.89
C GLU A 359 -18.06 -40.78 -6.91
N ASN A 360 -16.76 -41.06 -6.74
CA ASN A 360 -15.74 -40.03 -6.83
C ASN A 360 -15.31 -39.86 -8.27
N GLN A 361 -15.26 -38.60 -8.72
CA GLN A 361 -14.83 -38.24 -10.07
C GLN A 361 -13.75 -37.17 -10.02
N ASN A 362 -12.89 -37.15 -11.04
CA ASN A 362 -11.84 -36.17 -11.20
C ASN A 362 -11.82 -35.68 -12.66
N GLU A 363 -11.80 -34.36 -12.80
CA GLU A 363 -11.57 -33.70 -14.05
C GLU A 363 -10.22 -32.98 -14.05
N GLN A 364 -9.62 -32.84 -15.23
CA GLN A 364 -8.27 -32.28 -15.35
C GLN A 364 -8.34 -30.93 -16.05
N GLY A 365 -7.51 -30.01 -15.57
CA GLY A 365 -7.29 -28.71 -16.18
C GLY A 365 -5.86 -28.27 -16.04
N GLY A 366 -5.62 -26.99 -16.34
CA GLY A 366 -4.32 -26.38 -16.33
C GLY A 366 -4.05 -25.60 -17.61
N GLY A 367 -2.81 -25.13 -17.76
CA GLY A 367 -2.47 -24.26 -18.88
C GLY A 367 -0.99 -24.03 -19.03
N PHE A 368 -0.67 -23.15 -19.98
CA PHE A 368 0.69 -22.69 -20.24
C PHE A 368 0.73 -21.18 -20.13
N GLY A 369 1.76 -20.69 -19.48
CA GLY A 369 1.97 -19.27 -19.29
C GLY A 369 3.43 -18.89 -19.36
N GLY A 370 3.67 -17.60 -19.18
CA GLY A 370 5.02 -17.05 -19.15
C GLY A 370 5.04 -15.55 -19.01
N GLY A 371 6.24 -15.02 -18.99
CA GLY A 371 6.45 -13.60 -18.83
C GLY A 371 7.78 -13.12 -19.37
N LEU A 372 7.85 -11.81 -19.54
CA LEU A 372 9.02 -11.13 -20.08
C LEU A 372 9.16 -9.77 -19.42
N ILE A 373 10.36 -9.44 -18.96
CA ILE A 373 10.74 -8.10 -18.51
C ILE A 373 11.94 -7.65 -19.33
N ILE A 374 11.80 -6.49 -19.98
CA ILE A 374 12.87 -5.87 -20.78
C ILE A 374 13.13 -4.46 -20.25
N PRO A 375 14.34 -4.13 -19.79
CA PRO A 375 14.75 -2.75 -19.54
C PRO A 375 15.03 -2.04 -20.88
N VAL A 376 13.94 -1.65 -21.59
CA VAL A 376 13.97 -1.11 -22.97
C VAL A 376 14.97 0.04 -23.09
N VAL A 377 14.94 0.96 -22.12
CA VAL A 377 15.97 1.99 -21.91
C VAL A 377 16.49 1.83 -20.49
N PRO A 378 17.69 1.31 -20.29
CA PRO A 378 18.21 1.02 -18.95
C PRO A 378 18.10 2.21 -18.01
N ARG A 379 17.50 2.00 -16.84
CA ARG A 379 17.20 2.99 -15.79
C ARG A 379 16.09 4.00 -16.10
N PHE A 380 15.48 3.96 -17.30
CA PHE A 380 14.45 4.90 -17.70
C PHE A 380 13.13 4.23 -18.06
N LEU A 381 13.15 3.13 -18.81
CA LEU A 381 11.94 2.51 -19.32
C LEU A 381 12.05 0.99 -19.24
N ASP A 382 11.18 0.41 -18.42
CA ASP A 382 11.00 -1.03 -18.33
C ASP A 382 9.66 -1.43 -18.98
N PHE A 383 9.69 -2.49 -19.78
CA PHE A 383 8.52 -3.14 -20.36
C PHE A 383 8.29 -4.48 -19.66
N GLN A 384 7.05 -4.78 -19.36
CA GLN A 384 6.61 -6.03 -18.73
C GLN A 384 5.42 -6.60 -19.46
N VAL A 385 5.42 -7.92 -19.69
CA VAL A 385 4.28 -8.68 -20.19
C VAL A 385 4.23 -10.04 -19.52
N SER A 386 3.04 -10.50 -19.18
CA SER A 386 2.80 -11.86 -18.66
C SER A 386 1.43 -12.36 -19.05
N GLY A 387 1.24 -13.69 -19.01
CA GLY A 387 -0.05 -14.27 -19.28
C GLY A 387 -0.09 -15.78 -19.03
N LEU A 388 -1.32 -16.31 -19.04
CA LEU A 388 -1.65 -17.71 -18.87
C LEU A 388 -2.86 -18.05 -19.75
N VAL A 389 -2.81 -19.16 -20.45
CA VAL A 389 -3.91 -19.67 -21.28
C VAL A 389 -4.13 -21.15 -20.96
N GLY A 390 -5.38 -21.54 -20.81
CA GLY A 390 -5.68 -22.93 -20.47
C GLY A 390 -7.14 -23.21 -20.19
N LYS A 391 -7.38 -24.21 -19.36
CA LYS A 391 -8.70 -24.63 -18.88
C LYS A 391 -8.70 -24.68 -17.37
N GLY A 392 -9.68 -24.00 -16.75
CA GLY A 392 -9.78 -23.99 -15.31
C GLY A 392 -8.64 -23.24 -14.64
N ILE A 393 -8.33 -22.03 -15.10
CA ILE A 393 -7.19 -21.25 -14.63
C ILE A 393 -7.58 -19.89 -14.03
N GLY A 394 -8.88 -19.57 -13.98
CA GLY A 394 -9.39 -18.23 -13.61
C GLY A 394 -8.96 -17.76 -12.23
N ARG A 395 -8.80 -18.68 -11.30
CA ARG A 395 -8.30 -18.38 -9.95
C ARG A 395 -6.92 -17.72 -9.95
N TYR A 396 -6.10 -17.98 -10.95
CA TYR A 396 -4.76 -17.42 -11.10
C TYR A 396 -4.73 -16.04 -11.73
N GLY A 397 -5.86 -15.51 -12.21
CA GLY A 397 -6.00 -14.12 -12.67
C GLY A 397 -6.47 -13.18 -11.57
N SER A 398 -6.17 -11.89 -11.72
CA SER A 398 -6.74 -10.86 -10.84
C SER A 398 -8.25 -10.76 -10.96
N GLY A 399 -8.82 -11.13 -12.12
CA GLY A 399 -10.25 -11.21 -12.37
C GLY A 399 -10.94 -12.25 -11.51
N GLN A 400 -10.24 -13.32 -11.15
CA GLN A 400 -10.79 -14.43 -10.36
C GLN A 400 -12.10 -14.97 -10.95
N LEU A 401 -12.16 -15.12 -12.28
CA LEU A 401 -13.28 -15.72 -12.97
C LEU A 401 -13.43 -17.20 -12.59
N PRO A 402 -14.63 -17.80 -12.72
CA PRO A 402 -14.84 -19.19 -12.35
C PRO A 402 -14.03 -20.16 -13.22
N GLU A 403 -13.28 -21.06 -12.59
CA GLU A 403 -12.46 -22.07 -13.26
C GLU A 403 -13.27 -23.17 -13.90
N VAL A 404 -14.42 -23.51 -13.29
CA VAL A 404 -15.23 -24.65 -13.71
C VAL A 404 -16.73 -24.34 -13.64
N THR A 405 -17.48 -25.00 -14.50
CA THR A 405 -18.95 -25.15 -14.42
C THR A 405 -19.30 -26.62 -14.38
N PHE A 406 -20.59 -26.95 -14.53
CA PHE A 406 -21.08 -28.32 -14.55
C PHE A 406 -21.88 -28.58 -15.82
N ASP A 407 -21.81 -29.82 -16.34
CA ASP A 407 -22.76 -30.28 -17.31
C ASP A 407 -24.10 -30.67 -16.63
N PRO A 408 -25.18 -30.93 -17.39
CA PRO A 408 -26.48 -31.29 -16.81
C PRO A 408 -26.50 -32.63 -16.03
N SER A 409 -25.48 -33.46 -16.16
CA SER A 409 -25.31 -34.69 -15.36
C SER A 409 -24.67 -34.43 -14.00
N GLY A 410 -24.02 -33.25 -13.84
CA GLY A 410 -23.31 -32.83 -12.64
C GLY A 410 -21.79 -32.97 -12.73
N THR A 411 -21.26 -33.41 -13.88
CA THR A 411 -19.81 -33.55 -14.05
C THR A 411 -19.15 -32.17 -14.20
N ILE A 412 -18.06 -31.96 -13.45
CA ILE A 412 -17.23 -30.74 -13.54
C ILE A 412 -16.70 -30.56 -14.96
N GLN A 413 -16.80 -29.34 -15.46
CA GLN A 413 -16.34 -28.96 -16.79
C GLN A 413 -15.42 -27.75 -16.70
N PRO A 414 -14.09 -27.90 -16.86
CA PRO A 414 -13.14 -26.80 -16.85
C PRO A 414 -13.37 -25.82 -18.01
N ILE A 415 -13.43 -24.53 -17.67
CA ILE A 415 -13.69 -23.44 -18.60
C ILE A 415 -12.39 -23.05 -19.30
N HIS A 416 -12.45 -22.75 -20.61
CA HIS A 416 -11.32 -22.19 -21.35
C HIS A 416 -11.14 -20.71 -21.04
N GLU A 417 -9.93 -20.30 -20.65
CA GLU A 417 -9.64 -18.97 -20.18
C GLU A 417 -8.32 -18.44 -20.74
N VAL A 418 -8.24 -17.12 -20.83
CA VAL A 418 -7.06 -16.35 -21.21
C VAL A 418 -6.87 -15.22 -20.21
N ILE A 419 -5.70 -15.13 -19.64
CA ILE A 419 -5.27 -14.11 -18.69
C ILE A 419 -4.03 -13.47 -19.29
N ALA A 420 -4.04 -12.16 -19.55
CA ALA A 420 -2.90 -11.49 -20.17
C ALA A 420 -2.81 -10.02 -19.76
N MET A 421 -1.60 -9.56 -19.44
CA MET A 421 -1.33 -8.16 -19.22
C MET A 421 -0.02 -7.71 -19.88
N SER A 422 0.07 -6.40 -20.12
CA SER A 422 1.32 -5.73 -20.49
C SER A 422 1.40 -4.35 -19.88
N GLY A 423 2.61 -3.83 -19.70
CA GLY A 423 2.79 -2.51 -19.15
C GLY A 423 4.18 -1.93 -19.33
N LEU A 424 4.24 -0.64 -19.13
CA LEU A 424 5.43 0.19 -19.17
C LEU A 424 5.60 0.91 -17.84
N THR A 425 6.83 0.96 -17.35
CA THR A 425 7.21 1.79 -16.21
C THR A 425 8.33 2.72 -16.63
N PHE A 426 8.08 4.03 -16.53
CA PHE A 426 9.05 5.07 -16.84
C PHE A 426 9.61 5.70 -15.57
N HIS A 427 10.92 5.60 -15.38
CA HIS A 427 11.66 6.12 -14.22
C HIS A 427 12.27 7.48 -14.55
N ALA A 428 11.62 8.57 -14.11
CA ALA A 428 12.15 9.93 -14.30
C ALA A 428 13.07 10.29 -13.11
N GLY A 429 14.28 9.76 -13.17
CA GLY A 429 15.27 9.87 -12.10
C GLY A 429 14.94 8.99 -10.89
N GLN A 430 15.44 9.38 -9.70
CA GLN A 430 15.25 8.59 -8.48
C GLN A 430 13.90 8.81 -7.79
N ARG A 431 13.18 9.89 -8.15
CA ARG A 431 12.02 10.36 -7.40
C ARG A 431 10.68 10.11 -8.05
N TRP A 432 10.64 9.87 -9.38
CA TRP A 432 9.39 9.72 -10.10
C TRP A 432 9.36 8.41 -10.88
N ASP A 433 8.31 7.64 -10.67
CA ASP A 433 7.97 6.49 -11.49
C ASP A 433 6.58 6.74 -12.08
N PHE A 434 6.44 6.70 -13.41
CA PHE A 434 5.17 6.74 -14.12
C PHE A 434 4.90 5.38 -14.71
N TYR A 435 3.64 4.96 -14.76
CA TYR A 435 3.29 3.67 -15.31
C TYR A 435 2.01 3.70 -16.14
N LEU A 436 1.97 2.79 -17.10
CA LEU A 436 0.80 2.49 -17.92
C LEU A 436 0.72 0.98 -18.10
N PHE A 437 -0.40 0.39 -17.68
CA PHE A 437 -0.66 -1.03 -17.79
C PHE A 437 -2.04 -1.27 -18.40
N ALA A 438 -2.16 -2.35 -19.16
CA ALA A 438 -3.43 -2.87 -19.64
C ALA A 438 -3.43 -4.39 -19.54
N GLY A 439 -4.59 -4.97 -19.27
CA GLY A 439 -4.75 -6.41 -19.21
C GLY A 439 -6.21 -6.84 -19.21
N GLU A 440 -6.40 -8.14 -19.42
CA GLU A 440 -7.70 -8.78 -19.47
C GLU A 440 -7.67 -10.18 -18.83
N ASP A 441 -8.79 -10.54 -18.20
CA ASP A 441 -9.16 -11.91 -17.89
C ASP A 441 -10.41 -12.22 -18.73
N ARG A 442 -10.35 -13.31 -19.51
CA ARG A 442 -11.42 -13.72 -20.43
C ARG A 442 -11.71 -15.19 -20.26
N GLU A 443 -12.98 -15.55 -20.27
CA GLU A 443 -13.47 -16.92 -20.30
C GLU A 443 -14.36 -17.20 -21.50
N ASN A 444 -14.33 -18.45 -21.97
CA ASN A 444 -15.21 -18.92 -23.04
C ASN A 444 -16.49 -19.52 -22.43
N SER A 445 -17.57 -19.50 -23.20
CA SER A 445 -18.78 -20.17 -22.76
C SER A 445 -18.59 -21.68 -22.64
N GLN A 446 -19.09 -22.24 -21.54
CA GLN A 446 -19.16 -23.68 -21.28
C GLN A 446 -20.61 -23.99 -20.91
N SER A 447 -21.45 -24.20 -21.92
CA SER A 447 -22.91 -24.24 -21.75
C SER A 447 -23.56 -25.43 -22.45
N TYR A 448 -24.71 -25.82 -21.95
CA TYR A 448 -25.44 -27.02 -22.31
C TYR A 448 -26.94 -26.73 -22.44
N ASN A 449 -27.64 -27.56 -23.21
CA ASN A 449 -29.08 -27.54 -23.30
C ASN A 449 -29.63 -28.93 -22.95
N LEU A 450 -30.48 -29.01 -21.93
CA LEU A 450 -31.16 -30.22 -21.53
C LEU A 450 -32.61 -30.19 -22.01
N THR A 451 -33.02 -31.14 -22.85
CA THR A 451 -34.42 -31.31 -23.22
C THR A 451 -35.12 -32.13 -22.14
N THR A 452 -36.09 -31.53 -21.48
CA THR A 452 -36.98 -32.18 -20.51
C THR A 452 -38.39 -32.32 -21.13
N MET A 453 -39.19 -33.24 -20.59
CA MET A 453 -40.54 -33.49 -21.07
C MET A 453 -41.58 -33.26 -19.95
N PRO A 454 -41.68 -32.04 -19.40
CA PRO A 454 -42.71 -31.75 -18.40
C PRO A 454 -44.08 -31.89 -19.04
N ASN A 455 -44.91 -32.78 -18.45
CA ASN A 455 -46.27 -33.06 -18.96
C ASN A 455 -46.34 -33.47 -20.44
N GLY A 456 -45.31 -34.16 -20.97
CA GLY A 456 -45.23 -34.61 -22.37
C GLY A 456 -44.86 -33.54 -23.38
N THR A 457 -44.58 -32.33 -22.95
CA THR A 457 -44.13 -31.23 -23.84
C THR A 457 -42.60 -31.09 -23.76
N ALA A 458 -41.92 -31.12 -24.91
CA ALA A 458 -40.48 -30.91 -24.96
C ALA A 458 -40.14 -29.47 -24.57
N THR A 459 -39.37 -29.30 -23.52
CA THR A 459 -38.87 -28.02 -23.04
C THR A 459 -37.35 -28.07 -22.97
N VAL A 460 -36.68 -27.10 -23.60
CA VAL A 460 -35.21 -26.96 -23.55
C VAL A 460 -34.85 -26.04 -22.36
N VAL A 461 -34.07 -26.55 -21.43
CA VAL A 461 -33.56 -25.80 -20.30
C VAL A 461 -32.06 -25.55 -20.49
N PRO A 462 -31.61 -24.30 -20.51
CA PRO A 462 -30.20 -23.96 -20.65
C PRO A 462 -29.46 -24.14 -19.29
N TYR A 463 -28.25 -24.70 -19.35
CA TYR A 463 -27.36 -24.89 -18.20
C TYR A 463 -25.93 -24.41 -18.48
N GLY A 464 -25.12 -24.30 -17.45
CA GLY A 464 -23.70 -23.94 -17.54
C GLY A 464 -23.45 -22.44 -17.67
N LEU A 465 -22.24 -22.08 -18.07
CA LEU A 465 -21.78 -20.69 -18.18
C LEU A 465 -21.99 -20.13 -19.59
N GLY A 466 -22.56 -18.93 -19.71
CA GLY A 466 -22.60 -18.17 -20.96
C GLY A 466 -23.53 -18.77 -22.00
N ASN A 467 -24.64 -19.44 -21.63
CA ASN A 467 -25.60 -19.97 -22.56
C ASN A 467 -26.35 -18.83 -23.28
N THR A 468 -26.41 -18.89 -24.61
CA THR A 468 -27.04 -17.87 -25.44
C THR A 468 -28.56 -17.73 -25.25
N SER A 469 -29.21 -18.73 -24.63
CA SER A 469 -30.61 -18.69 -24.23
C SER A 469 -30.88 -17.96 -22.93
N TYR A 470 -29.85 -17.58 -22.18
CA TYR A 470 -30.04 -16.80 -20.96
C TYR A 470 -30.53 -15.39 -21.27
N SER A 471 -31.46 -14.90 -20.43
CA SER A 471 -32.02 -13.57 -20.61
C SER A 471 -31.10 -12.50 -19.97
N ASN A 472 -30.73 -11.54 -20.82
CA ASN A 472 -30.05 -10.30 -20.42
C ASN A 472 -30.95 -9.06 -20.61
N THR A 473 -32.26 -9.26 -20.92
CA THR A 473 -33.19 -8.16 -21.19
C THR A 473 -33.33 -7.21 -20.01
N GLY A 474 -33.24 -7.73 -18.79
CA GLY A 474 -33.29 -6.96 -17.54
C GLY A 474 -31.98 -6.27 -17.13
N CYS A 475 -30.83 -6.48 -17.81
CA CYS A 475 -29.53 -6.00 -17.35
C CYS A 475 -29.26 -4.50 -17.61
N TRP A 476 -30.04 -3.83 -18.44
CA TRP A 476 -29.70 -2.53 -19.03
C TRP A 476 -29.97 -1.33 -18.12
N SER A 477 -31.00 -1.39 -17.29
CA SER A 477 -31.37 -0.33 -16.35
C SER A 477 -32.18 -0.88 -15.19
N GLU A 478 -32.29 -0.12 -14.09
CA GLU A 478 -33.10 -0.47 -12.92
C GLU A 478 -34.60 -0.65 -13.23
N THR A 479 -35.07 -0.03 -14.31
CA THR A 479 -36.46 -0.12 -14.76
C THR A 479 -36.65 -1.13 -15.90
N ALA A 480 -35.60 -1.79 -16.36
CA ALA A 480 -35.69 -2.78 -17.43
C ALA A 480 -36.49 -4.00 -16.96
N VAL A 481 -37.36 -4.46 -17.88
CA VAL A 481 -38.21 -5.64 -17.62
C VAL A 481 -37.53 -6.89 -18.15
N GLY A 482 -37.54 -7.95 -17.33
CA GLY A 482 -36.98 -9.26 -17.68
C GLY A 482 -35.87 -9.69 -16.68
N ALA A 483 -35.35 -10.89 -16.90
CA ALA A 483 -34.26 -11.39 -16.08
C ALA A 483 -32.90 -10.79 -16.56
N CYS A 484 -31.99 -10.64 -15.62
CA CYS A 484 -30.60 -10.33 -15.88
C CYS A 484 -29.75 -11.49 -15.39
N VAL A 485 -29.33 -12.38 -16.27
CA VAL A 485 -28.36 -13.42 -15.93
C VAL A 485 -26.96 -12.84 -15.92
N GLY A 486 -26.58 -12.11 -16.98
CA GLY A 486 -25.39 -11.29 -17.03
C GLY A 486 -24.08 -12.02 -16.68
N ASN A 487 -23.92 -13.29 -17.16
CA ASN A 487 -22.67 -14.02 -16.94
C ASN A 487 -21.49 -13.22 -17.51
N GLU A 488 -20.49 -12.98 -16.70
CA GLU A 488 -19.27 -12.29 -17.08
C GLU A 488 -18.50 -13.11 -18.12
N HIS A 489 -18.01 -12.48 -19.17
CA HIS A 489 -17.20 -13.08 -20.22
C HIS A 489 -15.79 -12.52 -20.24
N LEU A 490 -15.68 -11.24 -19.92
CA LEU A 490 -14.45 -10.49 -20.04
C LEU A 490 -14.43 -9.38 -19.01
N VAL A 491 -13.33 -9.28 -18.31
CA VAL A 491 -12.95 -8.08 -17.56
C VAL A 491 -11.64 -7.55 -18.12
N GLU A 492 -11.65 -6.31 -18.60
CA GLU A 492 -10.46 -5.64 -19.12
C GLU A 492 -10.24 -4.31 -18.42
N GLN A 493 -8.96 -3.92 -18.24
CA GLN A 493 -8.62 -2.67 -17.60
C GLN A 493 -7.44 -2.00 -18.30
N ALA A 494 -7.53 -0.68 -18.44
CA ALA A 494 -6.39 0.19 -18.68
C ALA A 494 -6.17 1.07 -17.45
N THR A 495 -4.94 1.11 -16.95
CA THR A 495 -4.57 1.87 -15.75
C THR A 495 -3.29 2.66 -15.98
N THR A 496 -3.28 3.90 -15.50
CA THR A 496 -2.10 4.77 -15.53
C THR A 496 -1.95 5.45 -14.18
N GLY A 497 -0.72 5.78 -13.82
CA GLY A 497 -0.47 6.47 -12.57
C GLY A 497 0.99 6.85 -12.40
N PHE A 498 1.28 7.37 -11.22
CA PHE A 498 2.65 7.70 -10.86
C PHE A 498 2.89 7.51 -9.36
N TRP A 499 4.16 7.37 -9.02
CA TRP A 499 4.69 7.49 -7.67
C TRP A 499 5.74 8.58 -7.61
N ASN A 500 5.62 9.48 -6.63
CA ASN A 500 6.64 10.45 -6.27
C ASN A 500 7.26 10.08 -4.93
N LYS A 501 8.59 10.15 -4.83
CA LYS A 501 9.39 9.86 -3.63
C LYS A 501 10.02 11.16 -3.11
N PRO A 502 9.27 12.01 -2.36
CA PRO A 502 9.77 13.30 -1.87
C PRO A 502 10.94 13.13 -0.88
N TYR A 503 10.99 12.01 -0.18
CA TYR A 503 12.07 11.69 0.74
C TYR A 503 12.60 10.27 0.50
N ILE A 504 13.92 10.17 0.36
CA ILE A 504 14.70 8.93 0.34
C ILE A 504 15.93 9.20 1.22
N GLY A 505 16.09 8.47 2.32
CA GLY A 505 17.19 8.71 3.24
C GLY A 505 17.25 7.75 4.42
N LYS A 506 18.04 8.10 5.44
CA LYS A 506 18.30 7.24 6.61
C LYS A 506 17.07 6.88 7.46
N TYR A 507 15.99 7.60 7.30
CA TYR A 507 14.72 7.32 7.98
C TYR A 507 13.74 6.57 7.07
N GLY A 508 14.25 5.95 5.99
CA GLY A 508 13.44 5.20 5.03
C GLY A 508 13.01 6.03 3.83
N THR A 509 11.91 5.64 3.21
CA THR A 509 11.37 6.27 2.00
C THR A 509 9.93 6.69 2.22
N LEU A 510 9.63 7.95 1.89
CA LEU A 510 8.27 8.45 1.80
C LEU A 510 7.86 8.51 0.33
N ARG A 511 6.68 8.01 -0.02
CA ARG A 511 6.13 8.15 -1.36
C ARG A 511 4.64 8.44 -1.34
N TRP A 512 4.18 9.13 -2.37
CA TRP A 512 2.76 9.30 -2.66
C TRP A 512 2.52 9.10 -4.14
N GLY A 513 1.31 8.71 -4.50
CA GLY A 513 0.95 8.44 -5.89
C GLY A 513 -0.53 8.63 -6.16
N LEU A 514 -0.83 8.77 -7.44
CA LEU A 514 -2.19 8.77 -7.97
C LEU A 514 -2.27 7.75 -9.09
N GLN A 515 -3.43 7.12 -9.20
CA GLN A 515 -3.77 6.16 -10.24
C GLN A 515 -5.16 6.47 -10.79
N TYR A 516 -5.31 6.37 -12.08
CA TYR A 516 -6.60 6.29 -12.76
C TYR A 516 -6.70 4.93 -13.46
N SER A 517 -7.86 4.28 -13.29
CA SER A 517 -8.16 3.01 -13.94
C SER A 517 -9.54 3.07 -14.60
N ARG A 518 -9.64 2.56 -15.81
CA ARG A 518 -10.91 2.30 -16.49
C ARG A 518 -11.05 0.81 -16.68
N THR A 519 -12.03 0.23 -16.00
CA THR A 519 -12.35 -1.19 -16.07
C THR A 519 -13.64 -1.35 -16.87
N GLU A 520 -13.66 -2.30 -17.78
CA GLU A 520 -14.83 -2.68 -18.56
C GLU A 520 -15.14 -4.16 -18.31
N PHE A 521 -16.38 -4.42 -17.92
CA PHE A 521 -16.95 -5.75 -17.75
C PHE A 521 -17.90 -6.01 -18.90
N LYS A 522 -17.79 -7.18 -19.55
CA LYS A 522 -18.66 -7.60 -20.65
C LYS A 522 -19.28 -8.95 -20.33
N ALA A 523 -20.58 -9.04 -20.42
CA ALA A 523 -21.27 -10.32 -20.29
C ALA A 523 -21.24 -11.11 -21.59
N PHE A 524 -21.47 -12.41 -21.50
CA PHE A 524 -21.80 -13.23 -22.66
C PHE A 524 -23.05 -12.72 -23.37
N HIS A 525 -23.08 -12.94 -24.66
CA HIS A 525 -24.27 -12.63 -25.45
C HIS A 525 -25.40 -13.60 -25.09
N GLY A 526 -26.56 -13.04 -24.72
CA GLY A 526 -27.80 -13.76 -24.43
C GLY A 526 -29.01 -13.12 -25.13
N VAL A 527 -30.20 -13.56 -24.76
CA VAL A 527 -31.44 -12.92 -25.20
C VAL A 527 -31.48 -11.49 -24.64
N GLY A 528 -31.53 -10.49 -25.51
CA GLY A 528 -31.42 -9.07 -25.14
C GLY A 528 -30.03 -8.49 -25.29
N GLY A 529 -29.04 -9.26 -25.79
CA GLY A 529 -27.70 -8.81 -26.12
C GLY A 529 -26.63 -9.15 -25.07
N ALA A 530 -25.48 -8.47 -25.18
CA ALA A 530 -24.34 -8.59 -24.25
C ALA A 530 -24.21 -7.29 -23.45
N PRO A 531 -24.70 -7.22 -22.21
CA PRO A 531 -24.56 -6.02 -21.38
C PRO A 531 -23.11 -5.74 -21.02
N THR A 532 -22.79 -4.47 -20.87
CA THR A 532 -21.46 -3.98 -20.46
C THR A 532 -21.59 -3.08 -19.26
N ALA A 533 -20.55 -3.05 -18.43
CA ALA A 533 -20.43 -2.15 -17.30
C ALA A 533 -19.04 -1.50 -17.31
N ILE A 534 -18.98 -0.20 -17.11
CA ILE A 534 -17.72 0.55 -17.06
C ILE A 534 -17.58 1.17 -15.68
N ASP A 535 -16.46 0.91 -15.03
CA ASP A 535 -16.07 1.58 -13.78
C ASP A 535 -14.83 2.44 -14.00
N ASN A 536 -14.96 3.73 -13.65
CA ASN A 536 -13.85 4.67 -13.64
C ASN A 536 -13.41 4.87 -12.20
N MET A 537 -12.16 4.54 -11.93
CA MET A 537 -11.62 4.53 -10.58
C MET A 537 -10.45 5.50 -10.46
N VAL A 538 -10.38 6.18 -9.33
CA VAL A 538 -9.25 7.03 -8.95
C VAL A 538 -8.74 6.58 -7.59
N PHE A 539 -7.44 6.30 -7.51
CA PHE A 539 -6.76 5.94 -6.28
C PHE A 539 -5.72 6.98 -5.94
N GLY A 540 -5.71 7.41 -4.68
CA GLY A 540 -4.62 8.18 -4.08
C GLY A 540 -3.95 7.35 -2.99
N SER A 541 -2.63 7.38 -2.90
CA SER A 541 -1.92 6.64 -1.87
C SER A 541 -0.76 7.45 -1.32
N PHE A 542 -0.61 7.37 -0.01
CA PHE A 542 0.54 7.88 0.72
C PHE A 542 1.15 6.70 1.48
N ARG A 543 2.46 6.44 1.28
CA ARG A 543 3.15 5.32 1.91
C ARG A 543 4.48 5.76 2.53
N TYR A 544 4.71 5.28 3.74
CA TYR A 544 6.00 5.46 4.42
C TYR A 544 6.64 4.10 4.67
N TYR A 545 7.85 3.93 4.18
CA TYR A 545 8.70 2.74 4.29
C TYR A 545 9.82 3.02 5.30
N PRO A 546 9.63 2.71 6.58
CA PRO A 546 10.62 3.07 7.61
C PRO A 546 11.89 2.23 7.57
N PHE A 547 11.86 1.06 6.93
CA PHE A 547 12.93 0.08 6.96
C PHE A 547 13.72 -0.03 5.63
N ASN A 548 13.48 0.88 4.67
CA ASN A 548 14.15 0.87 3.36
C ASN A 548 15.28 1.89 3.32
#